data_2075e7350d44768bb7db6a4544a6ab2c
#
_entry.id   2075e7350d44768bb7db6a4544a6ab2c
#
_cell.length_a   1.000
_cell.length_b   1.000
_cell.length_c   1.000
_cell.angle_alpha   90.00
_cell.angle_beta   90.00
_cell.angle_gamma   90.00
#
_symmetry.space_group_name_H-M   'P 1'
#
loop_
_entity.id
_entity.type
_entity.pdbx_description
1 polymer ?
#
loop_
_entity_poly.entity_id
_entity_poly.type
_entity_poly.pdbx_seq_one_letter_code
_entity_poly.pdbx_strand_id
1 'polypeptide(L)'
;MIIGVTGDTHNNLKNIKTICSIFNENGVEKVFHTGDISLPKSLLVFKDLNCPLVAIIGNNDVLEKKSLEIAAKEFNCKIFDEPYFENIVKKKIIVLHHPELINENMTLENDLILHGHTHRYRQENINNCLIFNPG
;
A
#
# COMPACT_ATOMS: atom_id res chain seq x y z
N MET A 1 11.04 -11.58 -7.34
CA MET A 1 9.93 -11.39 -6.39
C MET A 1 8.87 -10.49 -7.01
N ILE A 2 7.61 -10.88 -6.91
CA ILE A 2 6.49 -10.08 -7.42
C ILE A 2 5.78 -9.42 -6.23
N ILE A 3 5.67 -8.10 -6.25
CA ILE A 3 4.91 -7.37 -5.27
C ILE A 3 3.63 -6.80 -5.90
N GLY A 4 2.57 -6.73 -5.12
CA GLY A 4 1.33 -6.10 -5.52
C GLY A 4 1.20 -4.75 -4.85
N VAL A 5 0.62 -3.79 -5.56
CA VAL A 5 0.37 -2.45 -5.03
C VAL A 5 -1.08 -2.09 -5.25
N THR A 6 -1.75 -1.66 -4.21
CA THR A 6 -3.11 -1.14 -4.28
C THR A 6 -3.26 0.04 -3.32
N GLY A 7 -4.29 0.82 -3.49
CA GLY A 7 -4.55 1.96 -2.62
C GLY A 7 -5.92 2.54 -2.87
N ASP A 8 -6.33 3.46 -1.99
CA ASP A 8 -7.60 4.20 -2.12
C ASP A 8 -8.81 3.28 -2.38
N THR A 9 -8.82 2.11 -1.72
CA THR A 9 -9.88 1.12 -1.90
C THR A 9 -11.17 1.50 -1.18
N HIS A 10 -11.05 2.33 -0.15
CA HIS A 10 -12.18 2.77 0.68
C HIS A 10 -13.04 1.58 1.12
N ASN A 11 -14.36 1.70 1.04
CA ASN A 11 -15.28 0.64 1.47
C ASN A 11 -15.84 -0.19 0.32
N ASN A 12 -15.15 -0.27 -0.80
CA ASN A 12 -15.58 -1.07 -1.94
C ASN A 12 -15.17 -2.54 -1.76
N LEU A 13 -15.96 -3.29 -0.98
CA LEU A 13 -15.64 -4.68 -0.62
C LEU A 13 -15.53 -5.59 -1.85
N LYS A 14 -16.39 -5.39 -2.83
CA LYS A 14 -16.37 -6.20 -4.06
C LYS A 14 -15.08 -5.99 -4.84
N ASN A 15 -14.63 -4.74 -4.94
CA ASN A 15 -13.40 -4.40 -5.61
C ASN A 15 -12.19 -5.01 -4.91
N ILE A 16 -12.18 -4.96 -3.56
CA ILE A 16 -11.10 -5.55 -2.76
C ILE A 16 -11.00 -7.06 -2.99
N LYS A 17 -12.14 -7.76 -3.04
CA LYS A 17 -12.15 -9.20 -3.34
C LYS A 17 -11.54 -9.50 -4.71
N THR A 18 -11.88 -8.71 -5.71
CA THR A 18 -11.32 -8.82 -7.05
C THR A 18 -9.80 -8.60 -7.05
N ILE A 19 -9.34 -7.59 -6.33
CA ILE A 19 -7.90 -7.28 -6.17
C ILE A 19 -7.18 -8.47 -5.56
N CYS A 20 -7.71 -9.05 -4.49
CA CYS A 20 -7.11 -10.22 -3.84
C CYS A 20 -7.01 -11.41 -4.79
N SER A 21 -8.07 -11.68 -5.57
CA SER A 21 -8.06 -12.75 -6.55
C SER A 21 -6.98 -12.55 -7.61
N ILE A 22 -6.86 -11.35 -8.14
CA ILE A 22 -5.85 -11.01 -9.15
C ILE A 22 -4.44 -11.23 -8.59
N PHE A 23 -4.18 -10.74 -7.38
CA PHE A 23 -2.87 -10.90 -6.76
C PHE A 23 -2.54 -12.37 -6.50
N ASN A 24 -3.51 -13.15 -5.98
CA ASN A 24 -3.30 -14.57 -5.73
C ASN A 24 -3.04 -15.35 -7.02
N GLU A 25 -3.80 -15.07 -8.08
CA GLU A 25 -3.64 -15.71 -9.38
C GLU A 25 -2.28 -15.44 -10.02
N ASN A 26 -1.69 -14.28 -9.73
CA ASN A 26 -0.41 -13.87 -10.29
C ASN A 26 0.79 -14.19 -9.39
N GLY A 27 0.57 -14.94 -8.32
CA GLY A 27 1.66 -15.37 -7.44
C GLY A 27 2.36 -14.24 -6.71
N VAL A 28 1.63 -13.17 -6.38
CA VAL A 28 2.18 -12.04 -5.64
C VAL A 28 2.64 -12.49 -4.26
N GLU A 29 3.85 -12.10 -3.87
CA GLU A 29 4.49 -12.53 -2.63
C GLU A 29 4.38 -11.53 -1.49
N LYS A 30 4.05 -10.29 -1.79
CA LYS A 30 3.81 -9.23 -0.81
C LYS A 30 2.94 -8.14 -1.43
N VAL A 31 2.02 -7.60 -0.64
CA VAL A 31 1.13 -6.51 -1.08
C VAL A 31 1.36 -5.27 -0.22
N PHE A 32 1.46 -4.11 -0.87
CA PHE A 32 1.45 -2.81 -0.21
C PHE A 32 0.15 -2.09 -0.52
N HIS A 33 -0.48 -1.55 0.53
CA HIS A 33 -1.64 -0.67 0.41
C HIS A 33 -1.24 0.75 0.76
N THR A 34 -1.45 1.66 -0.14
CA THR A 34 -0.96 3.06 0.00
C THR A 34 -1.89 3.97 0.78
N GLY A 35 -2.86 3.40 1.51
CA GLY A 35 -3.75 4.16 2.39
C GLY A 35 -5.16 4.35 1.85
N ASP A 36 -6.03 4.88 2.70
CA ASP A 36 -7.47 5.06 2.45
C ASP A 36 -8.21 3.73 2.30
N ILE A 37 -8.13 2.92 3.35
CA ILE A 37 -8.91 1.69 3.51
C ILE A 37 -10.29 2.00 4.10
N SER A 38 -10.34 2.97 4.99
CA SER A 38 -11.47 3.55 5.71
C SER A 38 -11.96 2.74 6.90
N LEU A 39 -12.49 1.54 6.75
CA LEU A 39 -13.08 0.79 7.83
C LEU A 39 -12.45 -0.60 8.02
N PRO A 40 -12.48 -1.13 9.28
CA PRO A 40 -11.96 -2.46 9.56
C PRO A 40 -12.56 -3.57 8.69
N LYS A 41 -13.85 -3.52 8.39
CA LYS A 41 -14.50 -4.52 7.52
C LYS A 41 -13.88 -4.57 6.13
N SER A 42 -13.40 -3.44 5.63
CA SER A 42 -12.72 -3.36 4.33
C SER A 42 -11.34 -3.99 4.41
N LEU A 43 -10.60 -3.72 5.49
CA LEU A 43 -9.30 -4.33 5.73
C LEU A 43 -9.41 -5.85 5.85
N LEU A 44 -10.43 -6.35 6.54
CA LEU A 44 -10.60 -7.79 6.75
C LEU A 44 -10.84 -8.58 5.46
N VAL A 45 -11.33 -7.95 4.40
CA VAL A 45 -11.47 -8.62 3.10
C VAL A 45 -10.10 -9.05 2.55
N PHE A 46 -9.03 -8.33 2.90
CA PHE A 46 -7.67 -8.69 2.50
C PHE A 46 -7.15 -9.98 3.14
N LYS A 47 -7.89 -10.58 4.08
CA LYS A 47 -7.57 -11.92 4.60
C LYS A 47 -7.54 -12.98 3.49
N ASP A 48 -8.19 -12.71 2.36
CA ASP A 48 -8.18 -13.60 1.21
C ASP A 48 -6.82 -13.66 0.49
N LEU A 49 -5.91 -12.72 0.78
CA LEU A 49 -4.56 -12.75 0.21
C LEU A 49 -3.76 -13.93 0.72
N ASN A 50 -3.01 -14.57 -0.19
CA ASN A 50 -2.09 -15.66 0.13
C ASN A 50 -0.72 -15.19 0.61
N CYS A 51 -0.53 -13.89 0.78
CA CYS A 51 0.74 -13.27 1.14
C CYS A 51 0.56 -12.15 2.16
N PRO A 52 1.67 -11.68 2.77
CA PRO A 52 1.59 -10.56 3.72
C PRO A 52 1.11 -9.27 3.09
N LEU A 53 0.38 -8.47 3.89
CA LEU A 53 -0.06 -7.13 3.55
C LEU A 53 0.64 -6.12 4.46
N VAL A 54 1.20 -5.07 3.88
CA VAL A 54 1.64 -3.88 4.59
C VAL A 54 0.77 -2.71 4.13
N ALA A 55 0.11 -2.06 5.06
CA ALA A 55 -0.76 -0.93 4.77
C ALA A 55 -0.29 0.31 5.53
N ILE A 56 -0.46 1.46 4.93
CA ILE A 56 -0.21 2.74 5.61
C ILE A 56 -1.51 3.48 5.85
N ILE A 57 -1.48 4.40 6.81
CA ILE A 57 -2.64 5.21 7.15
C ILE A 57 -2.77 6.36 6.16
N GLY A 58 -3.91 6.42 5.46
CA GLY A 58 -4.28 7.55 4.60
C GLY A 58 -5.13 8.57 5.36
N ASN A 59 -5.49 9.67 4.69
CA ASN A 59 -6.26 10.73 5.33
C ASN A 59 -7.66 10.28 5.80
N ASN A 60 -8.27 9.29 5.13
CA ASN A 60 -9.57 8.74 5.53
C ASN A 60 -9.48 7.67 6.60
N ASP A 61 -8.27 7.32 7.06
CA ASP A 61 -8.05 6.24 8.03
C ASP A 61 -7.72 6.76 9.43
N VAL A 62 -7.43 8.04 9.58
CA VAL A 62 -6.87 8.59 10.83
C VAL A 62 -7.76 8.33 12.04
N LEU A 63 -9.06 8.54 11.91
CA LEU A 63 -10.02 8.32 13.01
C LEU A 63 -10.24 6.84 13.31
N GLU A 64 -9.96 5.96 12.36
CA GLU A 64 -10.15 4.51 12.49
C GLU A 64 -8.85 3.75 12.75
N LYS A 65 -7.74 4.45 12.99
CA LYS A 65 -6.42 3.82 13.12
C LYS A 65 -6.40 2.67 14.11
N LYS A 66 -6.94 2.86 15.32
CA LYS A 66 -6.95 1.81 16.34
C LYS A 66 -7.77 0.60 15.92
N SER A 67 -8.93 0.83 15.32
CA SER A 67 -9.80 -0.24 14.83
C SER A 67 -9.13 -1.02 13.71
N LEU A 68 -8.42 -0.32 12.82
CA LEU A 68 -7.66 -0.94 11.73
C LEU A 68 -6.50 -1.77 12.28
N GLU A 69 -5.79 -1.27 13.28
CA GLU A 69 -4.68 -2.01 13.91
C GLU A 69 -5.18 -3.29 14.58
N ILE A 70 -6.35 -3.26 15.22
CA ILE A 70 -6.97 -4.44 15.81
C ILE A 70 -7.33 -5.46 14.73
N ALA A 71 -7.95 -5.01 13.64
CA ALA A 71 -8.31 -5.88 12.53
C ALA A 71 -7.06 -6.51 11.88
N ALA A 72 -5.98 -5.75 11.74
CA ALA A 72 -4.74 -6.23 11.16
C ALA A 72 -4.14 -7.41 11.93
N LYS A 73 -4.36 -7.47 13.24
CA LYS A 73 -3.86 -8.56 14.08
C LYS A 73 -4.54 -9.90 13.80
N GLU A 74 -5.69 -9.90 13.10
CA GLU A 74 -6.42 -11.13 12.79
C GLU A 74 -5.82 -11.91 11.63
N PHE A 75 -4.87 -11.31 10.89
CA PHE A 75 -4.22 -11.98 9.77
C PHE A 75 -2.81 -11.41 9.55
N ASN A 76 -2.14 -11.82 8.48
CA ASN A 76 -0.77 -11.39 8.19
C ASN A 76 -0.73 -9.99 7.60
N CYS A 77 -1.03 -9.00 8.43
CA CYS A 77 -1.10 -7.58 8.05
C CYS A 77 -0.43 -6.71 9.10
N LYS A 78 0.35 -5.74 8.64
CA LYS A 78 0.96 -4.72 9.50
C LYS A 78 0.57 -3.34 8.99
N ILE A 79 0.29 -2.43 9.91
CA ILE A 79 -0.12 -1.06 9.61
C ILE A 79 0.90 -0.08 10.16
N PHE A 80 1.27 0.90 9.34
CA PHE A 80 2.24 1.94 9.69
C PHE A 80 1.72 3.32 9.29
N ASP A 81 2.28 4.35 9.93
CA ASP A 81 2.11 5.73 9.47
C ASP A 81 3.06 5.99 8.29
N GLU A 82 2.70 6.92 7.43
CA GLU A 82 3.58 7.36 6.35
C GLU A 82 4.68 8.30 6.86
N PRO A 83 5.87 8.27 6.27
CA PRO A 83 6.33 7.32 5.27
C PRO A 83 6.82 6.02 5.91
N TYR A 84 6.65 4.92 5.23
CA TYR A 84 7.15 3.61 5.64
C TYR A 84 8.29 3.18 4.72
N PHE A 85 9.38 2.69 5.31
CA PHE A 85 10.59 2.28 4.59
C PHE A 85 10.82 0.78 4.72
N GLU A 86 11.11 0.12 3.61
CA GLU A 86 11.43 -1.29 3.61
C GLU A 86 12.47 -1.61 2.53
N ASN A 87 13.34 -2.60 2.83
CA ASN A 87 14.27 -3.15 1.85
C ASN A 87 13.77 -4.52 1.41
N ILE A 88 13.60 -4.71 0.10
CA ILE A 88 13.20 -5.99 -0.48
C ILE A 88 14.17 -6.34 -1.60
N VAL A 89 14.81 -7.50 -1.51
CA VAL A 89 15.74 -8.01 -2.52
C VAL A 89 16.75 -6.94 -2.94
N LYS A 90 17.36 -6.29 -1.93
CA LYS A 90 18.35 -5.20 -2.10
C LYS A 90 17.80 -3.93 -2.75
N LYS A 91 16.49 -3.78 -2.84
CA LYS A 91 15.83 -2.56 -3.29
C LYS A 91 15.25 -1.79 -2.11
N LYS A 92 15.44 -0.48 -2.11
CA LYS A 92 14.92 0.42 -1.07
C LYS A 92 13.58 0.97 -1.51
N ILE A 93 12.56 0.71 -0.71
CA ILE A 93 11.17 1.08 -1.03
C ILE A 93 10.63 2.02 0.03
N ILE A 94 9.94 3.09 -0.43
CA ILE A 94 9.15 3.96 0.43
C ILE A 94 7.68 3.77 0.06
N VAL A 95 6.82 3.66 1.07
CA VAL A 95 5.37 3.67 0.90
C VAL A 95 4.79 4.86 1.64
N LEU A 96 4.02 5.67 0.95
CA LEU A 96 3.33 6.82 1.55
C LEU A 96 1.97 7.02 0.87
N HIS A 97 1.10 7.80 1.52
CA HIS A 97 -0.21 8.12 0.96
C HIS A 97 -0.17 9.41 0.15
N HIS A 98 0.41 10.45 0.74
CA HIS A 98 0.41 11.80 0.17
C HIS A 98 1.66 12.07 -0.68
N PRO A 99 1.52 12.21 -2.02
CA PRO A 99 2.67 12.43 -2.91
C PRO A 99 3.41 13.75 -2.65
N GLU A 100 2.77 14.75 -2.02
CA GLU A 100 3.43 16.00 -1.67
C GLU A 100 4.55 15.84 -0.62
N LEU A 101 4.61 14.69 0.06
CA LEU A 101 5.71 14.39 0.96
C LEU A 101 6.99 13.97 0.24
N ILE A 102 6.89 13.62 -1.06
CA ILE A 102 8.04 13.19 -1.84
C ILE A 102 8.99 14.37 -2.04
N ASN A 103 10.25 14.17 -1.67
CA ASN A 103 11.31 15.16 -1.86
C ASN A 103 12.47 14.58 -2.69
N GLU A 104 13.42 15.45 -3.07
CA GLU A 104 14.53 15.04 -3.90
C GLU A 104 15.40 13.96 -3.24
N ASN A 105 15.65 14.07 -1.92
CA ASN A 105 16.44 13.07 -1.20
C ASN A 105 15.81 11.69 -1.27
N MET A 106 14.49 11.58 -1.15
CA MET A 106 13.79 10.30 -1.27
C MET A 106 14.04 9.67 -2.64
N THR A 107 14.02 10.46 -3.72
CA THR A 107 14.25 9.93 -5.07
C THR A 107 15.72 9.56 -5.30
N LEU A 108 16.64 10.24 -4.65
CA LEU A 108 18.08 9.94 -4.78
C LEU A 108 18.49 8.70 -3.99
N GLU A 109 17.83 8.42 -2.86
CA GLU A 109 18.23 7.38 -1.91
C GLU A 109 17.41 6.09 -2.00
N ASN A 110 16.35 6.07 -2.81
CA ASN A 110 15.45 4.93 -2.91
C ASN A 110 15.23 4.49 -4.35
N ASP A 111 14.85 3.23 -4.51
CA ASP A 111 14.62 2.62 -5.83
C ASP A 111 13.16 2.72 -6.26
N LEU A 112 12.24 2.73 -5.29
CA LEU A 112 10.80 2.69 -5.54
C LEU A 112 10.06 3.52 -4.49
N ILE A 113 9.15 4.39 -4.94
CA ILE A 113 8.24 5.14 -4.08
C ILE A 113 6.82 4.81 -4.51
N LEU A 114 6.03 4.27 -3.58
CA LEU A 114 4.65 3.93 -3.79
C LEU A 114 3.77 4.95 -3.09
N HIS A 115 2.76 5.48 -3.78
CA HIS A 115 1.81 6.43 -3.17
C HIS A 115 0.39 6.26 -3.69
N GLY A 116 -0.55 6.93 -3.05
CA GLY A 116 -1.95 6.96 -3.43
C GLY A 116 -2.47 8.39 -3.45
N HIS A 117 -3.66 8.59 -2.87
CA HIS A 117 -4.33 9.86 -2.62
C HIS A 117 -4.92 10.55 -3.85
N THR A 118 -4.18 10.68 -4.94
CA THR A 118 -4.64 11.46 -6.12
C THR A 118 -5.70 10.75 -6.95
N HIS A 119 -5.89 9.44 -6.75
CA HIS A 119 -6.75 8.57 -7.55
C HIS A 119 -6.37 8.56 -9.05
N ARG A 120 -5.10 8.87 -9.35
CA ARG A 120 -4.56 8.89 -10.72
C ARG A 120 -3.38 7.96 -10.84
N TYR A 121 -3.42 7.09 -11.84
CA TYR A 121 -2.29 6.25 -12.17
C TYR A 121 -1.04 7.10 -12.44
N ARG A 122 0.09 6.68 -11.89
CA ARG A 122 1.38 7.34 -12.09
C ARG A 122 2.50 6.31 -12.20
N GLN A 123 3.31 6.46 -13.22
CA GLN A 123 4.54 5.68 -13.37
C GLN A 123 5.60 6.62 -13.93
N GLU A 124 6.52 7.05 -13.09
CA GLU A 124 7.48 8.10 -13.42
C GLU A 124 8.85 7.79 -12.82
N ASN A 125 9.91 7.96 -13.60
CA ASN A 125 11.27 7.80 -13.10
C ASN A 125 11.90 9.16 -12.83
N ILE A 126 12.36 9.37 -11.61
CA ILE A 126 13.10 10.57 -11.19
C ILE A 126 14.33 10.09 -10.45
N ASN A 127 15.53 10.51 -10.90
CA ASN A 127 16.81 10.10 -10.30
C ASN A 127 16.98 8.58 -10.19
N ASN A 128 16.52 7.84 -11.19
CA ASN A 128 16.51 6.37 -11.21
C ASN A 128 15.61 5.74 -10.15
N CYS A 129 14.74 6.53 -9.53
CA CYS A 129 13.71 6.04 -8.61
C CYS A 129 12.38 5.97 -9.36
N LEU A 130 11.72 4.82 -9.31
CA LEU A 130 10.38 4.68 -9.88
C LEU A 130 9.35 5.19 -8.86
N ILE A 131 8.54 6.16 -9.28
CA ILE A 131 7.41 6.66 -8.49
C ILE A 131 6.14 6.05 -9.08
N PHE A 132 5.38 5.34 -8.27
CA PHE A 132 4.25 4.56 -8.75
C PHE A 132 3.01 4.77 -7.87
N ASN A 133 1.89 5.07 -8.55
CA ASN A 133 0.54 5.08 -7.96
C ASN A 133 -0.34 4.17 -8.80
N PRO A 134 -0.94 3.13 -8.22
CA PRO A 134 -1.77 2.19 -8.98
C PRO A 134 -3.08 2.78 -9.52
N GLY A 135 -3.46 3.96 -9.02
CA GLY A 135 -4.67 4.65 -9.49
C GLY A 135 -5.88 4.56 -8.63
#